data_bc462286a41d9e1946e74130f5340c9c
#
_entry.id   bc462286a41d9e1946e74130f5340c9c
#
_cell.length_a   1.000
_cell.length_b   1.000
_cell.length_c   1.000
_cell.angle_alpha   90.00
_cell.angle_beta   90.00
_cell.angle_gamma   90.00
#
_symmetry.space_group_name_H-M   'P 1'
#
loop_
_entity.id
_entity.type
_entity.pdbx_description
1 polymer ?
#
loop_
_entity_poly.entity_id
_entity_poly.type
_entity_poly.pdbx_seq_one_letter_code
_entity_poly.pdbx_strand_id
1 'polypeptide(L)'
;MIYWPIDIYNWYHGTATIKESVIFYIRSFFFSSTIAQLWYLPALITACLIVWCVSLGARYITPALIVTGALFLAGCLGDNWYFTAMLPQKIQNLIYLYGQHCMTMRNGIFYGSFYVCLGLVFAKKTRNLPFLVSFALAVFFCWVMKKEVTHCGNINIVISAAPTAFFLTESALSL
;
A
#
# COMPACT_ATOMS: atom_id res chain seq x y z
N MET A 1 -4.58 15.87 -15.31
CA MET A 1 -5.09 16.70 -16.41
C MET A 1 -4.03 17.21 -17.39
N ILE A 2 -2.76 17.22 -17.01
CA ILE A 2 -1.66 17.76 -17.87
C ILE A 2 -1.24 16.77 -18.97
N TYR A 3 -1.49 15.49 -18.82
CA TYR A 3 -1.03 14.46 -19.77
C TYR A 3 -1.94 14.25 -20.99
N TRP A 4 -3.23 14.50 -20.87
CA TRP A 4 -4.17 14.32 -21.97
C TRP A 4 -3.79 15.08 -23.27
N PRO A 5 -3.36 16.34 -23.22
CA PRO A 5 -2.92 17.03 -24.43
C PRO A 5 -1.68 16.40 -25.07
N ILE A 6 -0.77 15.89 -24.24
CA ILE A 6 0.46 15.23 -24.73
C ILE A 6 0.12 13.90 -25.41
N ASP A 7 -0.81 13.13 -24.85
CA ASP A 7 -1.20 11.85 -25.44
C ASP A 7 -1.99 12.05 -26.73
N ILE A 8 -2.89 13.04 -26.80
CA ILE A 8 -3.59 13.42 -28.03
C ILE A 8 -2.58 13.86 -29.10
N TYR A 9 -1.59 14.66 -28.73
CA TYR A 9 -0.51 15.07 -29.61
C TYR A 9 0.28 13.86 -30.15
N ASN A 10 0.67 12.92 -29.28
CA ASN A 10 1.41 11.72 -29.62
C ASN A 10 0.60 10.79 -30.54
N TRP A 11 -0.72 10.69 -30.34
CA TRP A 11 -1.60 9.92 -31.24
C TRP A 11 -1.71 10.56 -32.60
N TYR A 12 -1.86 11.90 -32.64
CA TYR A 12 -1.94 12.63 -33.91
C TYR A 12 -0.66 12.50 -34.74
N HIS A 13 0.50 12.45 -34.09
CA HIS A 13 1.80 12.28 -34.77
C HIS A 13 2.23 10.82 -34.97
N GLY A 14 1.37 9.86 -34.59
CA GLY A 14 1.63 8.43 -34.79
C GLY A 14 2.76 7.86 -33.94
N THR A 15 3.17 8.56 -32.90
CA THR A 15 4.25 8.14 -31.98
C THR A 15 3.78 7.16 -30.90
N ALA A 16 2.47 7.02 -30.70
CA ALA A 16 1.87 6.06 -29.77
C ALA A 16 0.61 5.43 -30.35
N THR A 17 0.42 4.14 -30.09
CA THR A 17 -0.79 3.43 -30.49
C THR A 17 -1.87 3.65 -29.44
N ILE A 18 -3.13 3.88 -29.86
CA ILE A 18 -4.28 4.03 -28.93
C ILE A 18 -4.36 2.85 -27.96
N LYS A 19 -4.13 1.62 -28.43
CA LYS A 19 -4.14 0.41 -27.61
C LYS A 19 -3.11 0.46 -26.48
N GLU A 20 -1.89 0.91 -26.76
CA GLU A 20 -0.81 1.03 -25.77
C GLU A 20 -1.14 2.08 -24.71
N SER A 21 -1.70 3.21 -25.14
CA SER A 21 -2.13 4.26 -24.22
C SER A 21 -3.29 3.80 -23.33
N VAL A 22 -4.28 3.11 -23.88
CA VAL A 22 -5.39 2.55 -23.09
C VAL A 22 -4.86 1.55 -22.04
N ILE A 23 -3.99 0.64 -22.44
CA ILE A 23 -3.36 -0.32 -21.52
C ILE A 23 -2.56 0.41 -20.45
N PHE A 24 -1.80 1.44 -20.82
CA PHE A 24 -1.05 2.25 -19.88
C PHE A 24 -1.96 2.94 -18.85
N TYR A 25 -3.08 3.55 -19.28
CA TYR A 25 -4.03 4.19 -18.37
C TYR A 25 -4.71 3.22 -17.43
N ILE A 26 -5.16 2.06 -17.93
CA ILE A 26 -5.76 1.01 -17.08
C ILE A 26 -4.75 0.53 -16.05
N ARG A 27 -3.52 0.24 -16.48
CA ARG A 27 -2.44 -0.20 -15.61
C ARG A 27 -2.08 0.88 -14.57
N SER A 28 -1.94 2.13 -15.00
CA SER A 28 -1.65 3.25 -14.10
C SER A 28 -2.77 3.47 -13.10
N PHE A 29 -4.03 3.28 -13.49
CA PHE A 29 -5.16 3.41 -12.58
C PHE A 29 -5.07 2.40 -11.42
N PHE A 30 -4.79 1.13 -11.70
CA PHE A 30 -4.76 0.10 -10.66
C PHE A 30 -3.46 0.07 -9.86
N PHE A 31 -2.32 0.42 -10.44
CA PHE A 31 -1.01 0.15 -9.84
C PHE A 31 -0.19 1.39 -9.51
N SER A 32 -0.35 2.52 -10.17
CA SER A 32 0.53 3.66 -9.90
C SER A 32 -0.13 5.04 -9.87
N SER A 33 -1.34 5.18 -10.42
CA SER A 33 -2.02 6.45 -10.70
C SER A 33 -1.36 7.33 -11.77
N THR A 34 -2.19 7.90 -12.63
CA THR A 34 -1.77 8.88 -13.65
C THR A 34 -1.45 10.26 -13.07
N ILE A 35 -1.87 10.53 -11.82
CA ILE A 35 -1.61 11.78 -11.11
C ILE A 35 -1.00 11.42 -9.76
N ALA A 36 0.25 11.82 -9.54
CA ALA A 36 1.03 11.46 -8.36
C ALA A 36 0.32 11.77 -7.02
N GLN A 37 -0.52 12.78 -6.98
CA GLN A 37 -1.26 13.17 -5.78
C GLN A 37 -2.57 12.40 -5.54
N LEU A 38 -3.13 11.76 -6.58
CA LEU A 38 -4.41 11.04 -6.49
C LEU A 38 -4.25 9.50 -6.48
N TRP A 39 -3.04 9.01 -6.32
CA TRP A 39 -2.75 7.56 -6.31
C TRP A 39 -3.54 6.79 -5.24
N TYR A 40 -3.91 7.44 -4.16
CA TYR A 40 -4.64 6.81 -3.06
C TYR A 40 -6.09 6.43 -3.43
N LEU A 41 -6.75 7.15 -4.35
CA LEU A 41 -8.12 6.83 -4.76
C LEU A 41 -8.24 5.48 -5.48
N PRO A 42 -7.50 5.23 -6.57
CA PRO A 42 -7.46 3.90 -7.19
C PRO A 42 -6.96 2.83 -6.22
N ALA A 43 -5.97 3.16 -5.38
CA ALA A 43 -5.46 2.24 -4.37
C ALA A 43 -6.56 1.87 -3.35
N LEU A 44 -7.38 2.83 -2.92
CA LEU A 44 -8.49 2.59 -2.01
C LEU A 44 -9.58 1.71 -2.65
N ILE A 45 -9.96 1.97 -3.91
CA ILE A 45 -10.93 1.17 -4.64
C ILE A 45 -10.44 -0.29 -4.75
N THR A 46 -9.19 -0.47 -5.18
CA THR A 46 -8.58 -1.80 -5.31
C THR A 46 -8.49 -2.50 -3.95
N ALA A 47 -8.12 -1.77 -2.90
CA ALA A 47 -8.06 -2.29 -1.54
C ALA A 47 -9.43 -2.76 -1.03
N CYS A 48 -10.47 -1.95 -1.23
CA CYS A 48 -11.83 -2.32 -0.85
C CYS A 48 -12.31 -3.57 -1.58
N LEU A 49 -12.04 -3.69 -2.90
CA LEU A 49 -12.39 -4.87 -3.69
C LEU A 49 -11.67 -6.13 -3.17
N ILE A 50 -10.37 -6.04 -2.87
CA ILE A 50 -9.60 -7.16 -2.34
C ILE A 50 -10.13 -7.59 -0.98
N VAL A 51 -10.31 -6.64 -0.06
CA VAL A 51 -10.83 -6.94 1.28
C VAL A 51 -12.24 -7.53 1.19
N TRP A 52 -13.09 -7.01 0.31
CA TRP A 52 -14.41 -7.58 0.04
C TRP A 52 -14.32 -9.02 -0.48
N CYS A 53 -13.51 -9.29 -1.51
CA CYS A 53 -13.32 -10.64 -2.07
C CYS A 53 -12.78 -11.62 -1.00
N VAL A 54 -11.79 -11.21 -0.23
CA VAL A 54 -11.21 -12.05 0.83
C VAL A 54 -12.22 -12.29 1.95
N SER A 55 -13.04 -11.28 2.29
CA SER A 55 -14.06 -11.40 3.33
C SER A 55 -15.25 -12.27 2.93
N LEU A 56 -15.57 -12.37 1.64
CA LEU A 56 -16.60 -13.29 1.13
C LEU A 56 -16.27 -14.76 1.40
N GLY A 57 -14.98 -15.11 1.33
CA GLY A 57 -14.49 -16.46 1.64
C GLY A 57 -14.23 -16.72 3.12
N ALA A 58 -14.23 -15.68 3.95
CA ALA A 58 -13.84 -15.76 5.34
C ALA A 58 -15.02 -15.44 6.27
N ARG A 59 -15.46 -16.43 7.06
CA ARG A 59 -16.48 -16.24 8.10
C ARG A 59 -16.05 -15.24 9.19
N TYR A 60 -14.73 -15.04 9.35
CA TYR A 60 -14.12 -14.18 10.36
C TYR A 60 -13.15 -13.20 9.71
N ILE A 61 -12.98 -12.01 10.32
CA ILE A 61 -12.08 -10.97 9.84
C ILE A 61 -10.59 -11.35 9.99
N THR A 62 -10.28 -12.28 10.90
CA THR A 62 -8.90 -12.70 11.19
C THR A 62 -8.16 -13.26 9.97
N PRO A 63 -8.73 -14.18 9.16
CA PRO A 63 -8.08 -14.65 7.93
C PRO A 63 -7.81 -13.52 6.94
N ALA A 64 -8.74 -12.57 6.79
CA ALA A 64 -8.55 -11.41 5.92
C ALA A 64 -7.39 -10.54 6.40
N LEU A 65 -7.26 -10.33 7.72
CA LEU A 65 -6.16 -9.58 8.31
C LEU A 65 -4.81 -10.28 8.10
N ILE A 66 -4.76 -11.62 8.22
CA ILE A 66 -3.54 -12.39 7.98
C ILE A 66 -3.11 -12.27 6.51
N VAL A 67 -4.03 -12.46 5.56
CA VAL A 67 -3.75 -12.38 4.12
C VAL A 67 -3.29 -10.96 3.75
N THR A 68 -4.03 -9.93 4.16
CA THR A 68 -3.67 -8.54 3.85
C THR A 68 -2.40 -8.09 4.57
N GLY A 69 -2.14 -8.62 5.78
CA GLY A 69 -0.88 -8.41 6.51
C GLY A 69 0.31 -9.04 5.80
N ALA A 70 0.16 -10.26 5.28
CA ALA A 70 1.19 -10.90 4.47
C ALA A 70 1.48 -10.12 3.18
N LEU A 71 0.43 -9.63 2.50
CA LEU A 71 0.59 -8.75 1.33
C LEU A 71 1.31 -7.46 1.69
N PHE A 72 0.96 -6.82 2.82
CA PHE A 72 1.64 -5.61 3.30
C PHE A 72 3.13 -5.85 3.54
N LEU A 73 3.49 -6.94 4.23
CA LEU A 73 4.89 -7.31 4.45
C LEU A 73 5.63 -7.58 3.13
N ALA A 74 5.00 -8.27 2.19
CA ALA A 74 5.56 -8.47 0.86
C ALA A 74 5.78 -7.13 0.12
N GLY A 75 4.85 -6.20 0.25
CA GLY A 75 4.98 -4.84 -0.28
C GLY A 75 6.15 -4.08 0.36
N CYS A 76 6.30 -4.15 1.68
CA CYS A 76 7.42 -3.54 2.41
C CYS A 76 8.77 -4.10 1.95
N LEU A 77 8.86 -5.41 1.80
CA LEU A 77 10.09 -6.07 1.34
C LEU A 77 10.45 -5.69 -0.11
N GLY A 78 9.46 -5.56 -0.97
CA GLY A 78 9.67 -5.28 -2.39
C GLY A 78 9.89 -3.80 -2.72
N ASP A 79 9.40 -2.88 -1.90
CA ASP A 79 9.59 -1.44 -2.11
C ASP A 79 10.83 -0.89 -1.39
N ASN A 80 11.42 -1.68 -0.49
CA ASN A 80 12.64 -1.33 0.23
C ASN A 80 13.84 -2.10 -0.36
N TRP A 81 14.63 -1.39 -1.14
CA TRP A 81 15.79 -1.98 -1.82
C TRP A 81 16.82 -2.58 -0.85
N TYR A 82 16.95 -2.03 0.36
CA TYR A 82 17.84 -2.56 1.39
C TYR A 82 17.44 -3.98 1.81
N PHE A 83 16.15 -4.20 2.10
CA PHE A 83 15.65 -5.54 2.41
C PHE A 83 15.62 -6.44 1.18
N THR A 84 15.29 -5.90 0.00
CA THR A 84 15.33 -6.67 -1.25
C THR A 84 16.70 -7.25 -1.53
N ALA A 85 17.78 -6.49 -1.27
CA ALA A 85 19.15 -6.95 -1.45
C ALA A 85 19.54 -8.13 -0.53
N MET A 86 18.86 -8.31 0.59
CA MET A 86 19.09 -9.42 1.52
C MET A 86 18.32 -10.70 1.14
N LEU A 87 17.36 -10.60 0.20
CA LEU A 87 16.54 -11.74 -0.22
C LEU A 87 17.29 -12.65 -1.21
N PRO A 88 16.93 -13.94 -1.30
CA PRO A 88 17.46 -14.84 -2.33
C PRO A 88 17.24 -14.29 -3.74
N GLN A 89 18.22 -14.51 -4.64
CA GLN A 89 18.20 -13.99 -6.00
C GLN A 89 16.90 -14.27 -6.79
N LYS A 90 16.29 -15.44 -6.56
CA LYS A 90 15.00 -15.80 -7.18
C LYS A 90 13.88 -14.82 -6.80
N ILE A 91 13.84 -14.39 -5.54
CA ILE A 91 12.83 -13.45 -5.03
C ILE A 91 13.14 -12.05 -5.55
N GLN A 92 14.41 -11.63 -5.58
CA GLN A 92 14.82 -10.35 -6.17
C GLN A 92 14.37 -10.25 -7.63
N ASN A 93 14.56 -11.31 -8.42
CA ASN A 93 14.13 -11.36 -9.82
C ASN A 93 12.61 -11.24 -9.96
N LEU A 94 11.83 -11.88 -9.08
CA LEU A 94 10.36 -11.74 -9.06
C LEU A 94 9.93 -10.31 -8.74
N ILE A 95 10.55 -9.68 -7.75
CA ILE A 95 10.29 -8.28 -7.37
C ILE A 95 10.62 -7.35 -8.54
N TYR A 96 11.76 -7.58 -9.21
CA TYR A 96 12.17 -6.82 -10.37
C TYR A 96 11.18 -6.95 -11.54
N LEU A 97 10.76 -8.18 -11.87
CA LEU A 97 9.75 -8.44 -12.90
C LEU A 97 8.42 -7.76 -12.56
N TYR A 98 7.98 -7.83 -11.29
CA TYR A 98 6.80 -7.13 -10.84
C TYR A 98 6.95 -5.61 -11.05
N GLY A 99 8.08 -5.02 -10.65
CA GLY A 99 8.38 -3.60 -10.82
C GLY A 99 8.32 -3.14 -12.27
N GLN A 100 8.81 -3.94 -13.21
CA GLN A 100 8.71 -3.65 -14.64
C GLN A 100 7.26 -3.57 -15.15
N HIS A 101 6.36 -4.41 -14.59
CA HIS A 101 4.96 -4.48 -15.02
C HIS A 101 4.03 -3.55 -14.23
N CYS A 102 4.27 -3.38 -12.96
CA CYS A 102 3.36 -2.70 -12.02
C CYS A 102 3.91 -1.40 -11.42
N MET A 103 5.10 -0.96 -11.84
CA MET A 103 5.79 0.28 -11.47
C MET A 103 6.11 0.42 -9.98
N THR A 104 5.20 0.11 -9.06
CA THR A 104 5.43 0.25 -7.60
C THR A 104 4.62 -0.77 -6.81
N MET A 105 5.14 -1.20 -5.68
CA MET A 105 4.39 -2.01 -4.71
C MET A 105 3.52 -1.14 -3.77
N ARG A 106 3.66 0.17 -3.82
CA ARG A 106 2.81 1.11 -3.09
C ARG A 106 1.47 1.30 -3.81
N ASN A 107 0.62 0.29 -3.73
CA ASN A 107 -0.68 0.25 -4.39
C ASN A 107 -1.76 -0.32 -3.46
N GLY A 108 -2.99 -0.43 -3.98
CA GLY A 108 -4.13 -0.95 -3.23
C GLY A 108 -3.99 -2.42 -2.82
N ILE A 109 -3.25 -3.22 -3.59
CA ILE A 109 -3.09 -4.65 -3.34
C ILE A 109 -2.24 -4.89 -2.09
N PHE A 110 -1.04 -4.34 -2.08
CA PHE A 110 -0.07 -4.60 -1.00
C PHE A 110 -0.27 -3.68 0.19
N TYR A 111 -0.47 -2.39 -0.05
CA TYR A 111 -0.50 -1.40 1.00
C TYR A 111 -1.92 -1.08 1.46
N GLY A 112 -2.81 -0.69 0.53
CA GLY A 112 -4.15 -0.22 0.85
C GLY A 112 -5.02 -1.29 1.49
N SER A 113 -4.97 -2.54 1.02
CA SER A 113 -5.81 -3.63 1.52
C SER A 113 -5.61 -3.92 3.00
N PHE A 114 -4.37 -3.82 3.49
CA PHE A 114 -4.07 -4.00 4.91
C PHE A 114 -4.72 -2.90 5.77
N TYR A 115 -4.59 -1.62 5.38
CA TYR A 115 -5.18 -0.52 6.16
C TYR A 115 -6.71 -0.52 6.11
N VAL A 116 -7.32 -0.88 4.98
CA VAL A 116 -8.79 -1.05 4.89
C VAL A 116 -9.24 -2.19 5.82
N CYS A 117 -8.54 -3.32 5.80
CA CYS A 117 -8.84 -4.44 6.71
C CYS A 117 -8.65 -4.05 8.18
N LEU A 118 -7.60 -3.30 8.50
CA LEU A 118 -7.35 -2.78 9.84
C LEU A 118 -8.49 -1.86 10.30
N GLY A 119 -8.99 -0.98 9.42
CA GLY A 119 -10.17 -0.13 9.69
C GLY A 119 -11.42 -0.95 10.02
N LEU A 120 -11.64 -2.08 9.32
CA LEU A 120 -12.74 -3.00 9.65
C LEU A 120 -12.57 -3.68 11.01
N VAL A 121 -11.32 -3.97 11.42
CA VAL A 121 -11.03 -4.49 12.77
C VAL A 121 -11.44 -3.46 13.82
N PHE A 122 -11.08 -2.19 13.64
CA PHE A 122 -11.48 -1.11 14.53
C PHE A 122 -13.00 -0.95 14.60
N ALA A 123 -13.69 -0.98 13.45
CA ALA A 123 -15.14 -0.87 13.39
C ALA A 123 -15.89 -1.98 14.15
N LYS A 124 -15.27 -3.15 14.31
CA LYS A 124 -15.83 -4.30 15.05
C LYS A 124 -15.33 -4.42 16.49
N LYS A 125 -14.36 -3.60 16.87
CA LYS A 125 -13.74 -3.68 18.19
C LYS A 125 -14.66 -3.08 19.24
N THR A 126 -14.88 -3.81 20.33
CA THR A 126 -15.76 -3.40 21.44
C THR A 126 -15.01 -2.81 22.62
N ARG A 127 -13.70 -2.90 22.64
CA ARG A 127 -12.88 -2.48 23.79
C ARG A 127 -11.58 -1.83 23.31
N ASN A 128 -11.36 -0.59 23.72
CA ASN A 128 -10.15 0.16 23.37
C ASN A 128 -9.09 0.03 24.47
N LEU A 129 -7.83 0.22 24.09
CA LEU A 129 -6.75 0.35 25.07
C LEU A 129 -6.90 1.69 25.82
N PRO A 130 -6.39 1.80 27.05
CA PRO A 130 -6.33 3.09 27.74
C PRO A 130 -5.56 4.11 26.93
N PHE A 131 -6.03 5.36 26.89
CA PHE A 131 -5.44 6.45 26.11
C PHE A 131 -3.93 6.57 26.31
N LEU A 132 -3.47 6.64 27.57
CA LEU A 132 -2.05 6.81 27.88
C LEU A 132 -1.17 5.67 27.31
N VAL A 133 -1.68 4.42 27.34
CA VAL A 133 -0.94 3.27 26.83
C VAL A 133 -0.86 3.31 25.31
N SER A 134 -1.98 3.55 24.64
CA SER A 134 -2.04 3.62 23.18
C SER A 134 -1.21 4.82 22.65
N PHE A 135 -1.28 5.95 23.31
CA PHE A 135 -0.51 7.13 22.95
C PHE A 135 1.01 6.92 23.13
N ALA A 136 1.43 6.32 24.26
CA ALA A 136 2.83 6.00 24.50
C ALA A 136 3.38 5.02 23.45
N LEU A 137 2.60 4.00 23.06
CA LEU A 137 2.95 3.06 22.01
C LEU A 137 3.01 3.75 20.64
N ALA A 138 2.08 4.65 20.32
CA ALA A 138 2.12 5.45 19.11
C ALA A 138 3.42 6.27 19.00
N VAL A 139 3.79 6.97 20.07
CA VAL A 139 5.04 7.75 20.14
C VAL A 139 6.27 6.85 19.98
N PHE A 140 6.28 5.69 20.65
CA PHE A 140 7.37 4.72 20.50
C PHE A 140 7.50 4.23 19.04
N PHE A 141 6.41 3.84 18.39
CA PHE A 141 6.47 3.40 16.99
C PHE A 141 6.76 4.54 16.00
N CYS A 142 6.37 5.78 16.29
CA CYS A 142 6.84 6.96 15.55
C CYS A 142 8.36 7.12 15.64
N TRP A 143 8.95 6.89 16.81
CA TRP A 143 10.39 6.93 16.98
C TRP A 143 11.07 5.78 16.20
N VAL A 144 10.53 4.55 16.25
CA VAL A 144 11.01 3.41 15.45
C VAL A 144 10.93 3.73 13.97
N MET A 145 9.82 4.31 13.49
CA MET A 145 9.63 4.74 12.11
C MET A 145 10.71 5.74 11.66
N LYS A 146 11.01 6.72 12.51
CA LYS A 146 12.10 7.66 12.24
C LYS A 146 13.46 6.95 12.10
N LYS A 147 13.73 5.97 12.95
CA LYS A 147 14.97 5.18 12.88
C LYS A 147 15.02 4.32 11.62
N GLU A 148 13.90 3.66 11.26
CA GLU A 148 13.78 2.86 10.05
C GLU A 148 14.06 3.70 8.80
N VAL A 149 13.45 4.89 8.67
CA VAL A 149 13.69 5.81 7.55
C VAL A 149 15.13 6.29 7.51
N THR A 150 15.72 6.60 8.67
CA THR A 150 17.12 7.07 8.73
C THR A 150 18.11 5.97 8.36
N HIS A 151 17.82 4.71 8.69
CA HIS A 151 18.73 3.59 8.46
C HIS A 151 18.62 3.01 7.05
N CYS A 152 17.39 2.90 6.53
CA CYS A 152 17.12 2.31 5.23
C CYS A 152 17.16 3.31 4.06
N GLY A 153 17.30 4.62 4.35
CA GLY A 153 17.34 5.66 3.33
C GLY A 153 15.98 5.92 2.66
N ASN A 154 15.99 6.14 1.36
CA ASN A 154 14.77 6.46 0.59
C ASN A 154 13.86 5.21 0.46
N ILE A 155 12.95 5.03 1.43
CA ILE A 155 11.93 4.01 1.43
C ILE A 155 10.54 4.65 1.32
N ASN A 156 9.67 4.05 0.50
CA ASN A 156 8.31 4.55 0.31
C ASN A 156 7.32 3.88 1.27
N ILE A 157 7.60 2.65 1.68
CA ILE A 157 6.78 1.88 2.63
C ILE A 157 7.61 1.52 3.83
N VAL A 158 7.14 1.94 5.01
CA VAL A 158 7.79 1.74 6.30
C VAL A 158 7.00 0.72 7.10
N ILE A 159 7.65 -0.34 7.57
CA ILE A 159 6.98 -1.43 8.32
C ILE A 159 6.36 -0.89 9.61
N SER A 160 7.08 -0.03 10.31
CA SER A 160 6.63 0.58 11.57
C SER A 160 5.48 1.58 11.41
N ALA A 161 5.12 1.98 10.18
CA ALA A 161 3.94 2.80 9.92
C ALA A 161 2.62 2.09 10.29
N ALA A 162 2.56 0.76 10.14
CA ALA A 162 1.37 -0.02 10.47
C ALA A 162 1.04 0.02 11.98
N PRO A 163 1.95 -0.35 12.90
CA PRO A 163 1.69 -0.23 14.32
C PRO A 163 1.52 1.23 14.77
N THR A 164 2.21 2.20 14.15
CA THR A 164 1.99 3.62 14.42
C THR A 164 0.56 4.04 14.13
N ALA A 165 0.05 3.73 12.93
CA ALA A 165 -1.33 4.03 12.54
C ALA A 165 -2.34 3.33 13.47
N PHE A 166 -2.08 2.06 13.84
CA PHE A 166 -2.90 1.31 14.77
C PHE A 166 -3.03 2.03 16.11
N PHE A 167 -1.93 2.36 16.77
CA PHE A 167 -1.96 2.95 18.10
C PHE A 167 -2.42 4.42 18.10
N LEU A 168 -2.18 5.18 17.02
CA LEU A 168 -2.78 6.51 16.87
C LEU A 168 -4.31 6.44 16.78
N THR A 169 -4.84 5.48 16.01
CA THR A 169 -6.29 5.27 15.91
C THR A 169 -6.87 4.82 17.25
N GLU A 170 -6.22 3.92 17.97
CA GLU A 170 -6.59 3.51 19.32
C GLU A 170 -6.64 4.70 20.29
N SER A 171 -5.63 5.57 20.24
CA SER A 171 -5.59 6.77 21.10
C SER A 171 -6.77 7.69 20.79
N ALA A 172 -7.08 7.91 19.50
CA ALA A 172 -8.20 8.75 19.11
C ALA A 172 -9.57 8.18 19.50
N LEU A 173 -9.73 6.85 19.47
CA LEU A 173 -10.97 6.18 19.84
C LEU A 173 -11.15 6.01 21.37
N SER A 174 -10.09 6.23 22.14
CA SER A 174 -10.11 6.11 23.60
C SER A 174 -10.29 7.46 24.33
N LEU A 175 -10.39 8.56 23.56
CA LEU A 175 -10.78 9.90 24.05
C LEU A 175 -12.30 10.02 24.15
#